data_3c75cfc9a31abe86d937f4bcb799ab87
#
_entry.id   3c75cfc9a31abe86d937f4bcb799ab87
#
_cell.length_a   1.000
_cell.length_b   1.000
_cell.length_c   1.000
_cell.angle_alpha   90.00
_cell.angle_beta   90.00
_cell.angle_gamma   90.00
#
_symmetry.space_group_name_H-M   'P 1'
#
loop_
_entity.id
_entity.type
_entity.pdbx_description
1 polymer ?
#
loop_
_entity_poly.entity_id
_entity_poly.type
_entity_poly.pdbx_seq_one_letter_code
_entity_poly.pdbx_strand_id
1 'polypeptide(L)'
;MKIMGIDPSEHSSGQVIMDLDDKLDIKEIHFYGYNSAKIRCIHTDNIEVTHLPTGWHKMCVIQRRMIAIDLLLSHVKDVQFMSIEDYAYGALKSKKCQTN
;
A
#
# COMPACT_ATOMS: atom_id res chain seq x y z
N MET A 1 -10.12 -17.73 -1.73
CA MET A 1 -9.92 -16.81 -0.58
C MET A 1 -8.93 -15.72 -0.96
N LYS A 2 -9.29 -14.50 -0.72
CA LYS A 2 -8.39 -13.37 -0.99
C LYS A 2 -7.82 -12.81 0.29
N ILE A 3 -6.51 -12.61 0.28
CA ILE A 3 -5.80 -11.96 1.38
C ILE A 3 -5.07 -10.74 0.83
N MET A 4 -4.90 -9.74 1.67
CA MET A 4 -4.30 -8.48 1.28
C MET A 4 -3.23 -8.07 2.27
N GLY A 5 -2.10 -7.61 1.74
CA GLY A 5 -1.06 -7.00 2.54
C GLY A 5 -0.91 -5.54 2.13
N ILE A 6 -0.78 -4.67 3.10
CA ILE A 6 -0.61 -3.23 2.85
C ILE A 6 0.65 -2.74 3.57
N ASP A 7 1.49 -2.05 2.83
CA ASP A 7 2.64 -1.32 3.36
C ASP A 7 2.33 0.17 3.19
N PRO A 8 1.74 0.79 4.21
CA PRO A 8 1.35 2.19 4.11
C PRO A 8 2.54 3.11 4.29
N SER A 9 2.62 4.11 3.44
CA SER A 9 3.61 5.16 3.56
C SER A 9 3.02 6.43 2.97
N GLU A 10 3.41 7.56 3.50
CA GLU A 10 2.85 8.83 3.06
C GLU A 10 3.21 9.17 1.62
N HIS A 11 4.38 8.76 1.17
CA HIS A 11 4.87 9.11 -0.16
C HIS A 11 5.05 7.92 -1.09
N SER A 12 4.96 6.72 -0.56
CA SER A 12 5.14 5.50 -1.35
C SER A 12 4.48 4.35 -0.63
N SER A 13 3.34 3.92 -1.12
CA SER A 13 2.60 2.82 -0.52
C SER A 13 2.49 1.66 -1.48
N GLY A 14 2.41 0.46 -0.93
CA GLY A 14 2.27 -0.76 -1.69
C GLY A 14 1.15 -1.63 -1.13
N GLN A 15 0.55 -2.39 -2.02
CA GLN A 15 -0.57 -3.26 -1.68
C GLN A 15 -0.49 -4.51 -2.53
N VAL A 16 -0.60 -5.66 -1.90
CA VAL A 16 -0.59 -6.95 -2.57
C VAL A 16 -1.89 -7.67 -2.27
N ILE A 17 -2.54 -8.18 -3.30
CA ILE A 17 -3.71 -9.03 -3.15
C ILE A 17 -3.38 -10.39 -3.71
N MET A 18 -3.54 -11.44 -2.90
CA MET A 18 -3.36 -12.82 -3.32
C MET A 18 -4.68 -13.56 -3.27
N ASP A 19 -4.98 -14.27 -4.32
CA ASP A 19 -6.13 -15.16 -4.37
C ASP A 19 -5.62 -16.60 -4.20
N LEU A 20 -6.12 -17.27 -3.18
CA LEU A 20 -5.71 -18.64 -2.84
C LEU A 20 -6.84 -19.61 -3.13
N ASP A 21 -6.48 -20.82 -3.56
CA ASP A 21 -7.47 -21.87 -3.74
C ASP A 21 -7.75 -22.58 -2.40
N ASP A 22 -8.55 -23.63 -2.43
CA ASP A 22 -8.96 -24.36 -1.23
C ASP A 22 -7.81 -25.04 -0.53
N LYS A 23 -6.70 -25.27 -1.24
CA LYS A 23 -5.50 -25.87 -0.68
C LYS A 23 -4.49 -24.85 -0.23
N LEU A 24 -4.86 -23.56 -0.29
CA LEU A 24 -4.01 -22.42 0.04
C LEU A 24 -2.85 -22.23 -0.93
N ASP A 25 -2.98 -22.78 -2.14
CA ASP A 25 -2.03 -22.48 -3.21
C ASP A 25 -2.41 -21.18 -3.88
N ILE A 26 -1.40 -20.42 -4.29
CA ILE A 26 -1.61 -19.11 -4.91
C ILE A 26 -2.13 -19.30 -6.33
N LYS A 27 -3.33 -18.76 -6.60
CA LYS A 27 -3.92 -18.75 -7.94
C LYS A 27 -3.54 -17.48 -8.69
N GLU A 28 -3.50 -16.36 -7.98
CA GLU A 28 -3.26 -15.07 -8.60
C GLU A 28 -2.66 -14.10 -7.59
N ILE A 29 -1.75 -13.25 -8.04
CA ILE A 29 -1.17 -12.18 -7.23
C ILE A 29 -1.33 -10.89 -8.01
N HIS A 30 -1.80 -9.85 -7.34
CA HIS A 30 -1.90 -8.52 -7.91
C HIS A 30 -1.24 -7.51 -7.01
N PHE A 31 -0.42 -6.64 -7.59
CA PHE A 31 0.31 -5.62 -6.86
C PHE A 31 -0.12 -4.23 -7.31
N TYR A 32 -0.40 -3.35 -6.34
CA TYR A 32 -0.69 -1.94 -6.58
C TYR A 32 0.31 -1.09 -5.82
N GLY A 33 0.86 -0.09 -6.48
CA GLY A 33 1.79 0.84 -5.86
C GLY A 33 1.41 2.28 -6.18
N TYR A 34 1.54 3.15 -5.19
CA TYR A 34 1.28 4.58 -5.34
C TYR A 34 2.48 5.36 -4.83
N ASN A 35 2.96 6.31 -5.62
CA ASN A 35 4.19 7.01 -5.31
C ASN A 35 4.11 8.49 -5.66
N SER A 36 4.65 9.35 -4.79
CA SER A 36 4.67 10.79 -5.02
C SER A 36 5.87 11.26 -5.83
N ALA A 37 6.89 10.44 -5.93
CA ALA A 37 8.06 10.78 -6.76
C ALA A 37 7.72 10.64 -8.23
N LYS A 38 8.48 11.32 -9.08
CA LYS A 38 8.33 11.17 -10.52
C LYS A 38 9.00 9.87 -10.94
N ILE A 39 8.24 8.83 -10.91
CA ILE A 39 8.69 7.51 -11.34
C ILE A 39 7.90 7.10 -12.56
N ARG A 40 8.40 6.10 -13.25
CA ARG A 40 7.68 5.54 -14.38
C ARG A 40 6.47 4.77 -13.88
N CYS A 41 5.31 5.09 -14.42
CA CYS A 41 4.11 4.32 -14.15
C CYS A 41 4.21 2.96 -14.83
N ILE A 42 3.73 1.93 -14.15
CA ILE A 42 3.75 0.55 -14.66
C ILE A 42 2.32 0.04 -14.67
N HIS A 43 1.91 -0.48 -15.81
CA HIS A 43 0.60 -1.09 -15.96
C HIS A 43 0.76 -2.40 -16.71
N THR A 44 0.71 -3.49 -15.97
CA THR A 44 0.72 -4.84 -16.53
C THR A 44 -0.51 -5.56 -15.98
N ASP A 45 -0.68 -6.83 -16.35
CA ASP A 45 -1.82 -7.61 -15.89
C ASP A 45 -1.85 -7.77 -14.36
N ASN A 46 -0.68 -7.80 -13.72
CA ASN A 46 -0.59 -8.07 -12.28
C ASN A 46 0.06 -6.96 -11.47
N ILE A 47 0.63 -5.96 -12.14
CA ILE A 47 1.34 -4.88 -11.43
C ILE A 47 0.85 -3.55 -11.95
N GLU A 48 0.46 -2.70 -11.01
CA GLU A 48 0.01 -1.35 -11.33
C GLU A 48 0.68 -0.38 -10.38
N VAL A 49 1.51 0.50 -10.92
CA VAL A 49 2.19 1.55 -10.14
C VAL A 49 1.81 2.89 -10.74
N THR A 50 1.21 3.74 -9.92
CA THR A 50 0.72 5.04 -10.36
C THR A 50 1.26 6.16 -9.48
N HIS A 51 1.21 7.37 -10.01
CA HIS A 51 1.57 8.55 -9.23
C HIS A 51 0.45 8.94 -8.30
N LEU A 52 0.81 9.44 -7.14
CA LEU A 52 -0.13 10.14 -6.27
C LEU A 52 -0.54 11.46 -6.93
N PRO A 53 -1.67 12.04 -6.49
CA PRO A 53 -2.19 13.26 -7.12
C PRO A 53 -1.19 14.40 -7.16
N THR A 54 -1.33 15.24 -8.18
CA THR A 54 -0.52 16.46 -8.33
C THR A 54 -0.70 17.36 -7.11
N GLY A 55 0.38 17.94 -6.65
CA GLY A 55 0.35 18.81 -5.48
C GLY A 55 0.40 18.07 -4.16
N TRP A 56 0.73 16.79 -4.20
CA TRP A 56 0.79 15.94 -3.02
C TRP A 56 1.55 16.55 -1.86
N HIS A 57 2.73 17.09 -2.14
CA HIS A 57 3.59 17.67 -1.10
C HIS A 57 3.04 18.96 -0.50
N LYS A 58 2.10 19.61 -1.18
CA LYS A 58 1.47 20.84 -0.70
C LYS A 58 0.22 20.59 0.10
N MET A 59 -0.27 19.37 0.10
CA MET A 59 -1.45 19.00 0.87
C MET A 59 -1.09 18.83 2.35
N CYS A 60 -2.06 19.09 3.22
CA CYS A 60 -1.84 18.81 4.62
C CYS A 60 -1.86 17.31 4.89
N VAL A 61 -1.31 16.90 6.03
CA VAL A 61 -1.16 15.48 6.37
C VAL A 61 -2.51 14.76 6.34
N ILE A 62 -3.56 15.38 6.85
CA ILE A 62 -4.88 14.75 6.89
C ILE A 62 -5.39 14.47 5.49
N GLN A 63 -5.26 15.45 4.60
CA GLN A 63 -5.69 15.27 3.20
C GLN A 63 -4.94 14.12 2.53
N ARG A 64 -3.63 14.07 2.69
CA ARG A 64 -2.82 13.01 2.11
C ARG A 64 -3.25 11.65 2.63
N ARG A 65 -3.47 11.53 3.92
CA ARG A 65 -3.87 10.26 4.52
C ARG A 65 -5.25 9.81 4.04
N MET A 66 -6.18 10.73 3.92
CA MET A 66 -7.51 10.41 3.42
C MET A 66 -7.46 9.89 1.98
N ILE A 67 -6.70 10.58 1.13
CA ILE A 67 -6.54 10.15 -0.27
C ILE A 67 -5.85 8.79 -0.36
N ALA A 68 -4.80 8.60 0.41
CA ALA A 68 -4.07 7.34 0.42
C ALA A 68 -4.97 6.18 0.86
N ILE A 69 -5.77 6.39 1.89
CA ILE A 69 -6.71 5.38 2.36
C ILE A 69 -7.72 5.05 1.27
N ASP A 70 -8.29 6.05 0.63
CA ASP A 70 -9.26 5.83 -0.45
C ASP A 70 -8.66 5.03 -1.59
N LEU A 71 -7.42 5.35 -1.98
CA LEU A 71 -6.73 4.61 -3.03
C LEU A 71 -6.50 3.15 -2.64
N LEU A 72 -6.04 2.91 -1.44
CA LEU A 72 -5.79 1.56 -0.97
C LEU A 72 -7.09 0.77 -0.82
N LEU A 73 -8.13 1.39 -0.31
CA LEU A 73 -9.41 0.72 -0.13
C LEU A 73 -10.16 0.49 -1.43
N SER A 74 -9.80 1.18 -2.50
CA SER A 74 -10.48 1.00 -3.79
C SER A 74 -10.33 -0.42 -4.34
N HIS A 75 -9.34 -1.17 -3.87
CA HIS A 75 -9.11 -2.55 -4.30
C HIS A 75 -9.58 -3.59 -3.28
N VAL A 76 -10.19 -3.17 -2.18
CA VAL A 76 -10.68 -4.07 -1.15
C VAL A 76 -12.05 -4.59 -1.55
N LYS A 77 -12.06 -5.68 -2.33
CA LYS A 77 -13.28 -6.35 -2.74
C LYS A 77 -13.11 -7.84 -2.53
N ASP A 78 -14.02 -8.42 -1.77
CA ASP A 78 -14.02 -9.85 -1.47
C ASP A 78 -12.75 -10.32 -0.74
N VAL A 79 -12.10 -9.42 -0.03
CA VAL A 79 -10.91 -9.76 0.77
C VAL A 79 -11.35 -10.25 2.13
N GLN A 80 -10.89 -11.45 2.53
CA GLN A 80 -11.22 -12.07 3.80
C GLN A 80 -10.26 -11.68 4.91
N PHE A 81 -8.99 -11.51 4.58
CA PHE A 81 -7.97 -11.17 5.58
C PHE A 81 -7.11 -10.04 5.09
N MET A 82 -6.74 -9.15 5.99
CA MET A 82 -5.90 -8.01 5.68
C MET A 82 -4.81 -7.87 6.72
N SER A 83 -3.59 -7.65 6.25
CA SER A 83 -2.44 -7.35 7.11
C SER A 83 -1.90 -5.98 6.74
N ILE A 84 -1.74 -5.13 7.74
CA ILE A 84 -1.19 -3.78 7.55
C ILE A 84 0.10 -3.70 8.34
N GLU A 85 1.16 -3.29 7.67
CA GLU A 85 2.45 -3.14 8.33
C GLU A 85 2.43 -1.95 9.30
N ASP A 86 2.89 -2.17 10.50
CA ASP A 86 3.04 -1.13 11.52
C ASP A 86 4.46 -0.59 11.51
N TYR A 87 4.90 -0.29 10.33
CA TYR A 87 6.27 0.04 10.07
C TYR A 87 6.69 1.40 10.61
N ALA A 88 5.83 2.39 10.49
CA ALA A 88 6.14 3.73 10.97
C ALA A 88 6.38 3.72 12.49
N TYR A 89 5.57 2.98 13.19
CA TYR A 89 5.70 2.82 14.62
C TYR A 89 6.99 2.09 14.98
N GLY A 90 7.28 1.01 14.30
CA GLY A 90 8.51 0.27 14.52
C GLY A 90 9.75 1.09 14.22
N ALA A 91 9.72 1.87 13.16
CA ALA A 91 10.82 2.73 12.80
C ALA A 91 11.07 3.79 13.86
N LEU A 92 10.03 4.38 14.40
CA LEU A 92 10.16 5.35 15.47
C LEU A 92 10.74 4.74 16.71
N LYS A 93 10.31 3.55 17.06
CA LYS A 93 10.88 2.85 18.21
C LYS A 93 12.34 2.58 18.02
N SER A 94 12.74 2.16 16.87
CA SER A 94 14.15 1.94 16.59
C SER A 94 14.95 3.21 16.75
N LYS A 95 14.44 4.30 16.25
CA LYS A 95 15.11 5.58 16.39
C LYS A 95 15.18 6.03 17.82
N LYS A 96 14.13 5.84 18.56
CA LYS A 96 14.11 6.18 19.96
C LYS A 96 15.13 5.40 20.75
N CYS A 97 15.24 4.15 20.43
CA CYS A 97 16.24 3.32 21.12
C CYS A 97 17.64 3.75 20.82
N GLN A 98 17.83 4.35 19.70
CA GLN A 98 19.14 4.84 19.33
C GLN A 98 19.34 6.24 19.74
N THR A 99 18.39 6.84 20.09
CA THR A 99 18.53 8.21 20.33
C THR A 99 18.77 8.49 21.60
N ASN A 100 18.42 7.86 20.93
CA ASN A 100 18.12 7.68 21.22
C ASN A 100 18.31 7.58 21.45
#